data_5bbfd714ca97f8d100cb22cf5d1b88eb
#
_entry.id   5bbfd714ca97f8d100cb22cf5d1b88eb
#
_cell.length_a   1.000
_cell.length_b   1.000
_cell.length_c   1.000
_cell.angle_alpha   90.00
_cell.angle_beta   90.00
_cell.angle_gamma   90.00
#
_symmetry.space_group_name_H-M   'P 1'
#
loop_
_entity.id
_entity.type
_entity.pdbx_description
1 polymer ?
#
loop_
_entity_poly.entity_id
_entity_poly.type
_entity_poly.pdbx_seq_one_letter_code
_entity_poly.pdbx_strand_id
1 'polypeptide(L)'
;MPIPRKELPRVGEYVVATVKKIFDYGAYVTLDEYNDMEAYLPWSEVASRWVRNIRDVIRENQKIVVKVIRVNRRRKTVDVSLKKVPDNERRRKMLWWKRYLKASKIIELVAEKIGKSIEEAYKEVVWKLEDYYGDPLYGLEEAVLRGPDALREAGIPEEWIEPLYNEALRHVKVKMVRIRGILTLRCLKPDGVERIREVLKAIEENIVDEKQKVKGRVYLLGSPRYVLEITAPDYKTAERILGNALKKAEKLAKKLGVEISFEREKR
;
A
#
# COMPACT_ATOMS: atom_id res chain seq x y z
N MET A 1 -4.01 19.36 9.18
CA MET A 1 -5.24 18.70 8.70
C MET A 1 -5.19 18.63 7.20
N PRO A 2 -5.72 17.57 6.57
CA PRO A 2 -5.74 17.46 5.13
C PRO A 2 -6.47 18.65 4.48
N ILE A 3 -5.88 19.19 3.42
CA ILE A 3 -6.51 20.28 2.66
C ILE A 3 -7.38 19.66 1.56
N PRO A 4 -8.69 19.96 1.52
CA PRO A 4 -9.58 19.42 0.50
C PRO A 4 -9.34 20.08 -0.87
N ARG A 5 -9.41 19.28 -1.94
CA ARG A 5 -9.35 19.81 -3.30
C ARG A 5 -10.61 20.59 -3.70
N LYS A 6 -11.72 20.35 -3.01
CA LYS A 6 -13.04 20.94 -3.27
C LYS A 6 -13.66 21.39 -1.96
N GLU A 7 -14.35 22.48 -2.00
CA GLU A 7 -15.04 23.04 -0.83
C GLU A 7 -16.20 22.14 -0.35
N LEU A 8 -16.88 21.46 -1.26
CA LEU A 8 -18.04 20.60 -0.94
C LEU A 8 -17.91 19.21 -1.54
N PRO A 9 -18.34 18.16 -0.81
CA PRO A 9 -18.38 16.80 -1.33
C PRO A 9 -19.43 16.63 -2.44
N ARG A 10 -19.32 15.54 -3.20
CA ARG A 10 -20.29 15.17 -4.20
C ARG A 10 -21.33 14.21 -3.62
N VAL A 11 -22.57 14.28 -4.10
CA VAL A 11 -23.60 13.28 -3.77
C VAL A 11 -23.13 11.90 -4.26
N GLY A 12 -23.23 10.89 -3.38
CA GLY A 12 -22.77 9.52 -3.64
C GLY A 12 -21.35 9.22 -3.20
N GLU A 13 -20.57 10.23 -2.81
CA GLU A 13 -19.20 10.08 -2.35
C GLU A 13 -19.12 9.42 -0.98
N TYR A 14 -18.12 8.53 -0.80
CA TYR A 14 -17.79 7.98 0.51
C TYR A 14 -16.74 8.86 1.19
N VAL A 15 -17.03 9.34 2.39
CA VAL A 15 -16.20 10.28 3.14
C VAL A 15 -15.96 9.76 4.54
N VAL A 16 -14.78 10.00 5.08
CA VAL A 16 -14.47 9.74 6.47
C VAL A 16 -14.99 10.89 7.33
N ALA A 17 -15.73 10.55 8.38
CA ALA A 17 -16.32 11.51 9.27
C ALA A 17 -16.09 11.13 10.74
N THR A 18 -16.05 12.13 11.60
CA THR A 18 -15.98 11.97 13.06
C THR A 18 -17.32 12.37 13.69
N VAL A 19 -17.89 11.50 14.50
CA VAL A 19 -19.16 11.79 15.21
C VAL A 19 -18.91 12.83 16.28
N LYS A 20 -19.62 13.97 16.23
CA LYS A 20 -19.48 15.07 17.21
C LYS A 20 -20.48 14.96 18.35
N LYS A 21 -21.77 14.95 18.00
CA LYS A 21 -22.87 14.87 18.95
C LYS A 21 -23.97 13.95 18.46
N ILE A 22 -24.57 13.22 19.40
CA ILE A 22 -25.66 12.29 19.15
C ILE A 22 -26.92 12.80 19.83
N PHE A 23 -28.02 12.86 19.06
CA PHE A 23 -29.36 13.26 19.50
C PHE A 23 -30.35 12.14 19.22
N ASP A 24 -31.55 12.22 19.76
CA ASP A 24 -32.58 11.20 19.56
C ASP A 24 -33.11 11.12 18.11
N TYR A 25 -32.92 12.18 17.33
CA TYR A 25 -33.34 12.28 15.92
C TYR A 25 -32.21 12.06 14.91
N GLY A 26 -30.97 11.93 15.36
CA GLY A 26 -29.81 11.74 14.48
C GLY A 26 -28.50 12.14 15.14
N ALA A 27 -27.45 12.32 14.34
CA ALA A 27 -26.14 12.77 14.81
C ALA A 27 -25.56 13.87 13.92
N TYR A 28 -24.80 14.77 14.53
CA TYR A 28 -23.91 15.66 13.80
C TYR A 28 -22.52 15.05 13.71
N VAL A 29 -21.98 15.05 12.51
CA VAL A 29 -20.65 14.52 12.22
C VAL A 29 -19.82 15.59 11.52
N THR A 30 -18.51 15.55 11.65
CA THR A 30 -17.60 16.39 10.88
C THR A 30 -16.93 15.57 9.82
N LEU A 31 -16.88 16.10 8.58
CA LEU A 31 -16.24 15.45 7.44
C LEU A 31 -14.74 15.75 7.49
N ASP A 32 -13.93 14.78 7.91
CA ASP A 32 -12.49 14.93 8.12
C ASP A 32 -11.72 15.28 6.82
N GLU A 33 -12.27 14.92 5.67
CA GLU A 33 -11.70 15.21 4.34
C GLU A 33 -12.04 16.61 3.81
N TYR A 34 -12.93 17.34 4.50
CA TYR A 34 -13.49 18.63 4.08
C TYR A 34 -13.38 19.70 5.19
N ASN A 35 -12.18 19.88 5.77
CA ASN A 35 -11.89 20.85 6.83
C ASN A 35 -12.89 20.78 7.99
N ASP A 36 -13.20 19.57 8.45
CA ASP A 36 -14.16 19.31 9.53
C ASP A 36 -15.55 19.94 9.28
N MET A 37 -15.96 20.01 8.02
CA MET A 37 -17.29 20.50 7.66
C MET A 37 -18.39 19.71 8.38
N GLU A 38 -19.33 20.42 8.99
CA GLU A 38 -20.47 19.80 9.65
C GLU A 38 -21.43 19.14 8.65
N ALA A 39 -21.83 17.90 8.96
CA ALA A 39 -22.82 17.16 8.21
C ALA A 39 -23.81 16.49 9.15
N TYR A 40 -25.05 16.31 8.68
CA TYR A 40 -26.13 15.69 9.43
C TYR A 40 -26.33 14.24 9.02
N LEU A 41 -26.35 13.35 10.02
CA LEU A 41 -26.66 11.93 9.87
C LEU A 41 -28.06 11.67 10.47
N PRO A 42 -29.15 11.60 9.66
CA PRO A 42 -30.49 11.30 10.16
C PRO A 42 -30.54 9.92 10.82
N TRP A 43 -31.40 9.76 11.84
CA TRP A 43 -31.64 8.46 12.46
C TRP A 43 -31.97 7.36 11.46
N SER A 44 -32.83 7.65 10.50
CA SER A 44 -33.24 6.71 9.45
C SER A 44 -32.11 6.24 8.55
N GLU A 45 -30.96 6.93 8.57
CA GLU A 45 -29.79 6.66 7.75
C GLU A 45 -28.62 6.06 8.57
N VAL A 46 -28.82 5.77 9.86
CA VAL A 46 -27.79 5.18 10.74
C VAL A 46 -27.65 3.66 10.53
N ALA A 47 -28.76 2.93 10.49
CA ALA A 47 -28.77 1.49 10.36
C ALA A 47 -29.90 0.99 9.46
N SER A 48 -29.68 -0.15 8.80
CA SER A 48 -30.69 -0.82 7.98
C SER A 48 -31.66 -1.66 8.79
N ARG A 49 -31.29 -2.04 10.02
CA ARG A 49 -32.11 -2.77 10.97
C ARG A 49 -32.73 -1.84 11.99
N TRP A 50 -33.81 -2.29 12.62
CA TRP A 50 -34.38 -1.57 13.76
C TRP A 50 -33.36 -1.48 14.90
N VAL A 51 -33.15 -0.28 15.43
CA VAL A 51 -32.24 0.01 16.53
C VAL A 51 -32.99 0.83 17.56
N ARG A 52 -32.96 0.41 18.81
CA ARG A 52 -33.67 1.10 19.88
C ARG A 52 -32.99 2.42 20.28
N ASN A 53 -31.67 2.44 20.25
CA ASN A 53 -30.87 3.61 20.62
C ASN A 53 -29.74 3.82 19.61
N ILE A 54 -29.60 5.02 19.07
CA ILE A 54 -28.54 5.40 18.13
C ILE A 54 -27.14 5.18 18.72
N ARG A 55 -26.99 5.30 20.04
CA ARG A 55 -25.74 5.09 20.78
C ARG A 55 -25.27 3.63 20.79
N ASP A 56 -26.14 2.67 20.42
CA ASP A 56 -25.76 1.26 20.26
C ASP A 56 -25.00 1.02 18.92
N VAL A 57 -25.13 1.94 17.98
CA VAL A 57 -24.52 1.84 16.64
C VAL A 57 -23.31 2.74 16.48
N ILE A 58 -23.39 3.97 16.99
CA ILE A 58 -22.33 4.98 16.89
C ILE A 58 -22.04 5.60 18.24
N ARG A 59 -20.78 6.05 18.42
CA ARG A 59 -20.33 6.73 19.63
C ARG A 59 -19.75 8.09 19.30
N GLU A 60 -19.83 9.04 20.24
CA GLU A 60 -19.17 10.33 20.09
C GLU A 60 -17.64 10.16 19.96
N ASN A 61 -17.02 10.99 19.16
CA ASN A 61 -15.62 10.93 18.74
C ASN A 61 -15.21 9.68 17.94
N GLN A 62 -16.16 8.85 17.52
CA GLN A 62 -15.89 7.70 16.65
C GLN A 62 -15.69 8.16 15.21
N LYS A 63 -14.64 7.63 14.56
CA LYS A 63 -14.45 7.77 13.12
C LYS A 63 -15.26 6.73 12.38
N ILE A 64 -16.08 7.19 11.43
CA ILE A 64 -16.96 6.37 10.60
C ILE A 64 -16.78 6.73 9.13
N VAL A 65 -17.17 5.84 8.24
CA VAL A 65 -17.28 6.15 6.80
C VAL A 65 -18.74 6.33 6.48
N VAL A 66 -19.07 7.43 5.88
CA VAL A 66 -20.44 7.80 5.49
C VAL A 66 -20.55 8.05 3.99
N LYS A 67 -21.73 7.84 3.44
CA LYS A 67 -22.06 8.18 2.05
C LYS A 67 -22.83 9.50 2.03
N VAL A 68 -22.37 10.44 1.22
CA VAL A 68 -23.08 11.72 1.02
C VAL A 68 -24.36 11.46 0.25
N ILE A 69 -25.52 11.83 0.82
CA ILE A 69 -26.84 11.63 0.20
C ILE A 69 -27.45 12.92 -0.33
N ARG A 70 -27.09 14.05 0.26
CA ARG A 70 -27.59 15.37 -0.15
C ARG A 70 -26.55 16.44 0.14
N VAL A 71 -26.44 17.41 -0.77
CA VAL A 71 -25.57 18.59 -0.62
C VAL A 71 -26.38 19.83 -0.97
N ASN A 72 -26.50 20.75 -0.04
CA ASN A 72 -27.09 22.06 -0.28
C ASN A 72 -25.97 23.11 -0.42
N ARG A 73 -25.67 23.47 -1.67
CA ARG A 73 -24.58 24.42 -1.97
C ARG A 73 -24.81 25.83 -1.40
N ARG A 74 -26.08 26.27 -1.34
CA ARG A 74 -26.40 27.62 -0.83
C ARG A 74 -26.22 27.74 0.67
N ARG A 75 -26.62 26.70 1.42
CA ARG A 75 -26.53 26.66 2.90
C ARG A 75 -25.28 25.96 3.40
N LYS A 76 -24.45 25.43 2.50
CA LYS A 76 -23.27 24.59 2.80
C LYS A 76 -23.60 23.45 3.80
N THR A 77 -24.80 22.85 3.68
CA THR A 77 -25.19 21.72 4.53
C THR A 77 -25.12 20.42 3.76
N VAL A 78 -24.68 19.37 4.44
CA VAL A 78 -24.50 18.03 3.87
C VAL A 78 -25.25 17.02 4.73
N ASP A 79 -26.08 16.19 4.09
CA ASP A 79 -26.71 15.04 4.74
C ASP A 79 -25.98 13.76 4.32
N VAL A 80 -25.75 12.88 5.30
CA VAL A 80 -24.97 11.66 5.11
C VAL A 80 -25.70 10.41 5.59
N SER A 81 -25.29 9.25 5.09
CA SER A 81 -25.85 7.95 5.45
C SER A 81 -24.73 6.97 5.85
N LEU A 82 -24.92 6.30 6.96
CA LEU A 82 -24.05 5.21 7.41
C LEU A 82 -24.51 3.87 6.82
N LYS A 83 -25.86 3.65 6.76
CA LYS A 83 -26.44 2.39 6.28
C LYS A 83 -26.18 2.09 4.80
N LYS A 84 -25.95 3.14 3.99
CA LYS A 84 -25.68 3.02 2.55
C LYS A 84 -24.21 2.77 2.21
N VAL A 85 -23.39 2.48 3.22
CA VAL A 85 -21.97 2.15 3.05
C VAL A 85 -21.76 0.65 3.22
N PRO A 86 -21.46 -0.10 2.13
CA PRO A 86 -21.10 -1.51 2.22
C PRO A 86 -19.83 -1.73 3.06
N ASP A 87 -19.70 -2.88 3.73
CA ASP A 87 -18.57 -3.15 4.62
C ASP A 87 -17.22 -3.20 3.88
N ASN A 88 -17.20 -3.68 2.64
CA ASN A 88 -16.00 -3.65 1.80
C ASN A 88 -15.55 -2.21 1.51
N GLU A 89 -16.48 -1.31 1.15
CA GLU A 89 -16.20 0.11 0.90
C GLU A 89 -15.75 0.83 2.18
N ARG A 90 -16.38 0.51 3.31
CA ARG A 90 -15.98 1.05 4.62
C ARG A 90 -14.53 0.70 4.93
N ARG A 91 -14.15 -0.58 4.79
CA ARG A 91 -12.78 -1.05 5.05
C ARG A 91 -11.78 -0.42 4.08
N ARG A 92 -12.13 -0.36 2.78
CA ARG A 92 -11.30 0.23 1.74
C ARG A 92 -11.04 1.71 1.99
N LYS A 93 -12.09 2.49 2.25
CA LYS A 93 -11.99 3.94 2.48
C LYS A 93 -11.22 4.26 3.77
N MET A 94 -11.46 3.49 4.85
CA MET A 94 -10.74 3.68 6.11
C MET A 94 -9.25 3.34 5.98
N LEU A 95 -8.90 2.31 5.21
CA LEU A 95 -7.51 1.97 4.92
C LEU A 95 -6.83 3.07 4.10
N TRP A 96 -7.48 3.51 3.02
CA TRP A 96 -7.00 4.61 2.18
C TRP A 96 -6.78 5.88 3.02
N TRP A 97 -7.71 6.25 3.89
CA TRP A 97 -7.59 7.42 4.76
C TRP A 97 -6.37 7.36 5.69
N LYS A 98 -6.13 6.21 6.32
CA LYS A 98 -4.94 6.01 7.16
C LYS A 98 -3.65 6.17 6.37
N ARG A 99 -3.62 5.66 5.14
CA ARG A 99 -2.47 5.80 4.24
C ARG A 99 -2.28 7.24 3.79
N TYR A 100 -3.36 7.90 3.42
CA TYR A 100 -3.37 9.31 3.03
C TYR A 100 -2.83 10.21 4.15
N LEU A 101 -3.32 10.06 5.38
CA LEU A 101 -2.83 10.81 6.54
C LEU A 101 -1.34 10.57 6.81
N LYS A 102 -0.85 9.34 6.62
CA LYS A 102 0.56 9.03 6.78
C LYS A 102 1.41 9.73 5.73
N ALA A 103 1.00 9.70 4.48
CA ALA A 103 1.68 10.38 3.39
C ALA A 103 1.70 11.89 3.59
N SER A 104 0.53 12.49 3.91
CA SER A 104 0.41 13.92 4.17
C SER A 104 1.36 14.40 5.26
N LYS A 105 1.44 13.64 6.38
CA LYS A 105 2.39 13.96 7.45
C LYS A 105 3.85 13.99 7.01
N ILE A 106 4.26 13.01 6.20
CA ILE A 106 5.64 12.97 5.67
C ILE A 106 5.89 14.18 4.76
N ILE A 107 4.93 14.50 3.90
CA ILE A 107 5.03 15.61 2.96
C ILE A 107 5.02 16.95 3.71
N GLU A 108 4.20 17.13 4.73
CA GLU A 108 4.16 18.31 5.60
C GLU A 108 5.52 18.53 6.32
N LEU A 109 6.14 17.46 6.82
CA LEU A 109 7.49 17.53 7.42
C LEU A 109 8.55 17.98 6.41
N VAL A 110 8.44 17.54 5.15
CA VAL A 110 9.35 17.98 4.09
C VAL A 110 9.11 19.45 3.75
N ALA A 111 7.83 19.88 3.66
CA ALA A 111 7.47 21.27 3.41
C ALA A 111 8.10 22.22 4.45
N GLU A 112 8.00 21.87 5.72
CA GLU A 112 8.60 22.62 6.82
C GLU A 112 10.13 22.74 6.66
N LYS A 113 10.81 21.65 6.26
CA LYS A 113 12.28 21.65 6.04
C LYS A 113 12.74 22.52 4.88
N ILE A 114 11.96 22.59 3.81
CA ILE A 114 12.30 23.40 2.62
C ILE A 114 11.68 24.80 2.65
N GLY A 115 10.97 25.16 3.75
CA GLY A 115 10.36 26.48 3.94
C GLY A 115 9.15 26.75 3.05
N LYS A 116 8.43 25.69 2.63
CA LYS A 116 7.19 25.78 1.83
C LYS A 116 5.95 25.75 2.72
N SER A 117 4.87 26.35 2.25
CA SER A 117 3.58 26.31 2.93
C SER A 117 2.91 24.91 2.79
N ILE A 118 2.00 24.62 3.71
CA ILE A 118 1.21 23.38 3.65
C ILE A 118 0.35 23.35 2.37
N GLU A 119 -0.17 24.50 1.92
CA GLU A 119 -0.97 24.58 0.70
C GLU A 119 -0.16 24.22 -0.54
N GLU A 120 1.09 24.69 -0.63
CA GLU A 120 2.03 24.32 -1.71
C GLU A 120 2.33 22.84 -1.67
N ALA A 121 2.59 22.27 -0.47
CA ALA A 121 2.82 20.84 -0.28
C ALA A 121 1.68 19.98 -0.83
N TYR A 122 0.42 20.39 -0.58
CA TYR A 122 -0.73 19.69 -1.12
C TYR A 122 -0.86 19.83 -2.63
N LYS A 123 -0.70 21.03 -3.18
CA LYS A 123 -0.83 21.30 -4.63
C LYS A 123 0.31 20.67 -5.44
N GLU A 124 1.53 20.78 -4.96
CA GLU A 124 2.72 20.38 -5.71
C GLU A 124 3.08 18.91 -5.52
N VAL A 125 2.68 18.29 -4.40
CA VAL A 125 3.07 16.91 -4.08
C VAL A 125 1.87 15.99 -3.84
N VAL A 126 1.03 16.25 -2.80
CA VAL A 126 -0.02 15.30 -2.39
C VAL A 126 -0.98 14.99 -3.52
N TRP A 127 -1.52 16.04 -4.17
CA TRP A 127 -2.51 15.87 -5.23
C TRP A 127 -1.92 15.29 -6.51
N LYS A 128 -0.65 15.59 -6.83
CA LYS A 128 0.03 15.00 -7.99
C LYS A 128 0.29 13.52 -7.78
N LEU A 129 0.74 13.11 -6.59
CA LEU A 129 0.90 11.69 -6.25
C LEU A 129 -0.44 10.95 -6.27
N GLU A 130 -1.50 11.57 -5.78
CA GLU A 130 -2.84 11.00 -5.81
C GLU A 130 -3.37 10.85 -7.25
N ASP A 131 -3.15 11.86 -8.11
CA ASP A 131 -3.58 11.81 -9.52
C ASP A 131 -2.83 10.75 -10.32
N TYR A 132 -1.54 10.58 -10.08
CA TYR A 132 -0.70 9.65 -10.83
C TYR A 132 -0.80 8.21 -10.29
N TYR A 133 -0.75 8.03 -8.98
CA TYR A 133 -0.70 6.72 -8.32
C TYR A 133 -2.03 6.30 -7.67
N GLY A 134 -3.02 7.18 -7.55
CA GLY A 134 -4.29 6.95 -6.84
C GLY A 134 -4.19 6.98 -5.30
N ASP A 135 -2.98 6.88 -4.75
CA ASP A 135 -2.68 6.90 -3.32
C ASP A 135 -1.30 7.58 -3.11
N PRO A 136 -1.25 8.72 -2.41
CA PRO A 136 0.02 9.42 -2.18
C PRO A 136 1.08 8.57 -1.46
N LEU A 137 0.67 7.70 -0.52
CA LEU A 137 1.62 6.81 0.15
C LEU A 137 2.20 5.77 -0.80
N TYR A 138 1.41 5.28 -1.76
CA TYR A 138 1.90 4.36 -2.78
C TYR A 138 2.97 5.03 -3.67
N GLY A 139 2.78 6.29 -4.02
CA GLY A 139 3.82 7.07 -4.72
C GLY A 139 5.14 7.17 -3.93
N LEU A 140 5.06 7.37 -2.60
CA LEU A 140 6.24 7.34 -1.75
C LEU A 140 6.85 5.92 -1.62
N GLU A 141 6.04 4.87 -1.59
CA GLU A 141 6.50 3.47 -1.62
C GLU A 141 7.25 3.17 -2.94
N GLU A 142 6.73 3.64 -4.08
CA GLU A 142 7.38 3.51 -5.39
C GLU A 142 8.72 4.29 -5.43
N ALA A 143 8.77 5.48 -4.86
CA ALA A 143 10.02 6.22 -4.73
C ALA A 143 11.06 5.46 -3.91
N VAL A 144 10.67 4.84 -2.81
CA VAL A 144 11.56 4.00 -2.00
C VAL A 144 12.05 2.78 -2.79
N LEU A 145 11.21 2.20 -3.67
CA LEU A 145 11.55 1.01 -4.47
C LEU A 145 12.40 1.32 -5.69
N ARG A 146 11.99 2.33 -6.48
CA ARG A 146 12.54 2.63 -7.81
C ARG A 146 13.54 3.80 -7.80
N GLY A 147 13.61 4.52 -6.68
CA GLY A 147 14.43 5.74 -6.58
C GLY A 147 13.64 7.03 -6.85
N PRO A 148 14.34 8.19 -6.86
CA PRO A 148 13.71 9.50 -6.99
C PRO A 148 13.00 9.71 -8.33
N ASP A 149 13.33 8.94 -9.38
CA ASP A 149 12.70 9.06 -10.69
C ASP A 149 11.19 8.78 -10.67
N ALA A 150 10.72 7.93 -9.75
CA ALA A 150 9.29 7.70 -9.54
C ALA A 150 8.53 8.98 -9.15
N LEU A 151 9.17 9.91 -8.42
CA LEU A 151 8.60 11.20 -8.08
C LEU A 151 8.59 12.16 -9.29
N ARG A 152 9.64 12.11 -10.13
CA ARG A 152 9.70 12.89 -11.39
C ARG A 152 8.61 12.47 -12.37
N GLU A 153 8.35 11.16 -12.50
CA GLU A 153 7.27 10.62 -13.32
C GLU A 153 5.89 11.15 -12.90
N ALA A 154 5.68 11.38 -11.60
CA ALA A 154 4.45 11.98 -11.06
C ALA A 154 4.38 13.51 -11.25
N GLY A 155 5.39 14.13 -11.87
CA GLY A 155 5.44 15.58 -12.14
C GLY A 155 5.69 16.43 -10.90
N ILE A 156 6.38 15.91 -9.89
CA ILE A 156 6.76 16.64 -8.69
C ILE A 156 7.91 17.60 -9.03
N PRO A 157 7.91 18.87 -8.53
CA PRO A 157 8.99 19.80 -8.75
C PRO A 157 10.33 19.32 -8.18
N GLU A 158 11.45 19.61 -8.85
CA GLU A 158 12.77 19.09 -8.51
C GLU A 158 13.21 19.45 -7.08
N GLU A 159 12.81 20.61 -6.57
CA GLU A 159 13.10 21.06 -5.21
C GLU A 159 12.55 20.15 -4.11
N TRP A 160 11.48 19.39 -4.40
CA TRP A 160 10.86 18.45 -3.49
C TRP A 160 11.48 17.04 -3.55
N ILE A 161 12.09 16.67 -4.68
CA ILE A 161 12.43 15.27 -4.98
C ILE A 161 13.42 14.70 -3.97
N GLU A 162 14.56 15.33 -3.81
CA GLU A 162 15.62 14.86 -2.92
C GLU A 162 15.20 14.86 -1.44
N PRO A 163 14.63 15.95 -0.89
CA PRO A 163 14.13 15.97 0.49
C PRO A 163 13.03 14.93 0.74
N LEU A 164 12.09 14.80 -0.20
CA LEU A 164 10.97 13.85 -0.08
C LEU A 164 11.44 12.39 -0.16
N TYR A 165 12.38 12.08 -1.06
CA TYR A 165 12.98 10.77 -1.16
C TYR A 165 13.71 10.36 0.13
N ASN A 166 14.50 11.28 0.69
CA ASN A 166 15.23 11.02 1.94
C ASN A 166 14.27 10.76 3.12
N GLU A 167 13.18 11.52 3.25
CA GLU A 167 12.17 11.29 4.29
C GLU A 167 11.36 10.03 4.02
N ALA A 168 11.04 9.73 2.76
CA ALA A 168 10.38 8.48 2.41
C ALA A 168 11.21 7.25 2.81
N LEU A 169 12.53 7.25 2.58
CA LEU A 169 13.42 6.17 3.02
C LEU A 169 13.41 5.95 4.53
N ARG A 170 13.21 7.00 5.34
CA ARG A 170 13.17 6.92 6.81
C ARG A 170 11.83 6.43 7.36
N HIS A 171 10.73 6.87 6.75
CA HIS A 171 9.38 6.71 7.32
C HIS A 171 8.48 5.72 6.61
N VAL A 172 8.78 5.39 5.34
CA VAL A 172 7.98 4.47 4.53
C VAL A 172 8.60 3.07 4.58
N LYS A 173 7.84 2.14 5.15
CA LYS A 173 8.20 0.71 5.13
C LYS A 173 7.42 0.03 4.02
N VAL A 174 8.12 -0.39 2.97
CA VAL A 174 7.51 -1.18 1.91
C VAL A 174 7.32 -2.61 2.39
N LYS A 175 6.11 -3.13 2.23
CA LYS A 175 5.83 -4.53 2.54
C LYS A 175 6.45 -5.40 1.45
N MET A 176 7.39 -6.25 1.85
CA MET A 176 8.01 -7.23 0.97
C MET A 176 7.25 -8.56 1.07
N VAL A 177 7.05 -9.20 -0.06
CA VAL A 177 6.52 -10.55 -0.14
C VAL A 177 7.66 -11.55 -0.17
N ARG A 178 7.42 -12.73 0.38
CA ARG A 178 8.40 -13.82 0.43
C ARG A 178 7.82 -15.06 -0.24
N ILE A 179 8.59 -15.61 -1.19
CA ILE A 179 8.38 -16.94 -1.75
C ILE A 179 9.46 -17.85 -1.21
N ARG A 180 9.06 -19.02 -0.71
CA ARG A 180 9.95 -20.05 -0.22
C ARG A 180 9.60 -21.39 -0.85
N GLY A 181 10.59 -22.18 -1.17
CA GLY A 181 10.42 -23.52 -1.69
C GLY A 181 11.64 -24.40 -1.46
N ILE A 182 11.45 -25.70 -1.65
CA ILE A 182 12.49 -26.71 -1.50
C ILE A 182 13.01 -27.06 -2.90
N LEU A 183 14.29 -26.87 -3.10
CA LEU A 183 15.04 -27.27 -4.27
C LEU A 183 15.76 -28.59 -3.96
N THR A 184 15.51 -29.64 -4.72
CA THR A 184 16.21 -30.92 -4.59
C THR A 184 17.21 -31.06 -5.73
N LEU A 185 18.47 -31.28 -5.40
CA LEU A 185 19.57 -31.46 -6.35
C LEU A 185 20.27 -32.78 -6.08
N ARG A 186 20.38 -33.65 -7.11
CA ARG A 186 21.06 -34.94 -7.03
C ARG A 186 22.03 -35.09 -8.20
N CYS A 187 23.22 -35.59 -7.91
CA CYS A 187 24.21 -35.96 -8.92
C CYS A 187 24.92 -37.24 -8.51
N LEU A 188 24.89 -38.26 -9.38
CA LEU A 188 25.51 -39.56 -9.15
C LEU A 188 26.92 -39.66 -9.72
N LYS A 189 27.45 -38.56 -10.31
CA LYS A 189 28.80 -38.54 -10.88
C LYS A 189 29.88 -38.36 -9.76
N PRO A 190 31.12 -38.80 -9.99
CA PRO A 190 32.21 -38.68 -8.99
C PRO A 190 32.48 -37.25 -8.52
N ASP A 191 32.29 -36.27 -9.43
CA ASP A 191 32.44 -34.84 -9.21
C ASP A 191 31.08 -34.13 -8.92
N GLY A 192 30.11 -34.88 -8.37
CA GLY A 192 28.75 -34.42 -8.16
C GLY A 192 28.63 -33.18 -7.29
N VAL A 193 29.50 -33.03 -6.27
CA VAL A 193 29.48 -31.86 -5.37
C VAL A 193 29.83 -30.58 -6.13
N GLU A 194 30.84 -30.62 -7.01
CA GLU A 194 31.24 -29.44 -7.79
C GLU A 194 30.15 -29.04 -8.79
N ARG A 195 29.51 -30.01 -9.44
CA ARG A 195 28.39 -29.77 -10.36
C ARG A 195 27.17 -29.17 -9.69
N ILE A 196 26.82 -29.68 -8.52
CA ILE A 196 25.72 -29.10 -7.72
C ILE A 196 26.08 -27.67 -7.31
N ARG A 197 27.33 -27.40 -6.92
CA ARG A 197 27.80 -26.05 -6.57
C ARG A 197 27.67 -25.07 -7.74
N GLU A 198 27.98 -25.49 -8.97
CA GLU A 198 27.80 -24.65 -10.16
C GLU A 198 26.33 -24.31 -10.41
N VAL A 199 25.45 -25.28 -10.25
CA VAL A 199 23.98 -25.04 -10.39
C VAL A 199 23.48 -24.08 -9.31
N LEU A 200 23.93 -24.25 -8.06
CA LEU A 200 23.55 -23.35 -6.96
C LEU A 200 24.03 -21.92 -7.19
N LYS A 201 25.28 -21.72 -7.62
CA LYS A 201 25.81 -20.40 -7.99
C LYS A 201 24.99 -19.74 -9.10
N ALA A 202 24.64 -20.50 -10.13
CA ALA A 202 23.82 -19.98 -11.22
C ALA A 202 22.41 -19.56 -10.73
N ILE A 203 21.86 -20.23 -9.72
CA ILE A 203 20.61 -19.81 -9.10
C ILE A 203 20.84 -18.52 -8.32
N GLU A 204 21.83 -18.47 -7.42
CA GLU A 204 22.11 -17.30 -6.56
C GLU A 204 22.31 -16.02 -7.36
N GLU A 205 23.07 -16.09 -8.47
CA GLU A 205 23.31 -14.95 -9.37
C GLU A 205 22.02 -14.44 -10.06
N ASN A 206 21.00 -15.29 -10.22
CA ASN A 206 19.78 -14.96 -10.95
C ASN A 206 18.56 -14.70 -10.04
N ILE A 207 18.68 -14.85 -8.73
CA ILE A 207 17.62 -14.56 -7.76
C ILE A 207 17.80 -13.21 -7.03
N VAL A 208 18.83 -12.46 -7.37
CA VAL A 208 19.10 -11.12 -6.84
C VAL A 208 18.92 -10.10 -7.98
N ASP A 209 18.16 -9.06 -7.71
CA ASP A 209 17.98 -7.90 -8.62
C ASP A 209 17.96 -6.63 -7.77
N GLU A 210 19.10 -5.94 -7.73
CA GLU A 210 19.23 -4.71 -6.93
C GLU A 210 18.33 -3.58 -7.44
N LYS A 211 18.12 -3.49 -8.76
CA LYS A 211 17.25 -2.46 -9.37
C LYS A 211 15.80 -2.60 -8.93
N GLN A 212 15.33 -3.84 -8.75
CA GLN A 212 13.98 -4.16 -8.30
C GLN A 212 13.91 -4.47 -6.80
N LYS A 213 15.01 -4.25 -6.05
CA LYS A 213 15.13 -4.57 -4.61
C LYS A 213 14.73 -6.01 -4.28
N VAL A 214 15.03 -6.94 -5.18
CA VAL A 214 14.80 -8.37 -4.96
C VAL A 214 16.04 -8.98 -4.31
N LYS A 215 15.82 -9.67 -3.19
CA LYS A 215 16.83 -10.42 -2.48
C LYS A 215 16.49 -11.90 -2.53
N GLY A 216 17.42 -12.70 -2.98
CA GLY A 216 17.32 -14.15 -2.98
C GLY A 216 18.42 -14.78 -2.14
N ARG A 217 18.16 -15.94 -1.59
CA ARG A 217 19.16 -16.77 -0.93
C ARG A 217 18.84 -18.24 -1.10
N VAL A 218 19.90 -19.04 -1.18
CA VAL A 218 19.80 -20.50 -1.21
C VAL A 218 20.66 -21.03 -0.06
N TYR A 219 20.11 -21.97 0.71
CA TYR A 219 20.86 -22.60 1.81
C TYR A 219 20.48 -24.07 1.96
N LEU A 220 21.39 -24.85 2.49
CA LEU A 220 21.23 -26.27 2.69
C LEU A 220 20.22 -26.56 3.81
N LEU A 221 19.20 -27.35 3.54
CA LEU A 221 18.30 -27.90 4.56
C LEU A 221 18.82 -29.25 5.09
N GLY A 222 19.50 -29.98 4.24
CA GLY A 222 20.03 -31.34 4.45
C GLY A 222 20.03 -32.07 3.12
N SER A 223 21.25 -32.51 2.67
CA SER A 223 21.39 -33.17 1.35
C SER A 223 20.32 -34.24 1.13
N PRO A 224 19.67 -34.25 -0.03
CA PRO A 224 19.88 -33.46 -1.25
C PRO A 224 19.01 -32.20 -1.34
N ARG A 225 18.45 -31.70 -0.23
CA ARG A 225 17.44 -30.62 -0.19
C ARG A 225 18.06 -29.29 0.20
N TYR A 226 17.72 -28.26 -0.57
CA TYR A 226 18.09 -26.86 -0.35
C TYR A 226 16.84 -26.01 -0.22
N VAL A 227 16.87 -24.96 0.58
CA VAL A 227 15.81 -23.97 0.64
C VAL A 227 16.17 -22.83 -0.30
N LEU A 228 15.25 -22.48 -1.20
CA LEU A 228 15.33 -21.27 -2.02
C LEU A 228 14.30 -20.29 -1.51
N GLU A 229 14.75 -19.08 -1.18
CA GLU A 229 13.93 -18.02 -0.64
C GLU A 229 14.15 -16.74 -1.45
N ILE A 230 13.06 -16.12 -1.91
CA ILE A 230 13.07 -14.84 -2.64
C ILE A 230 12.18 -13.86 -1.90
N THR A 231 12.70 -12.68 -1.64
CA THR A 231 11.97 -11.55 -1.09
C THR A 231 11.91 -10.44 -2.13
N ALA A 232 10.69 -9.99 -2.47
CA ALA A 232 10.45 -9.00 -3.53
C ALA A 232 9.32 -8.03 -3.12
N PRO A 233 9.15 -6.89 -3.80
CA PRO A 233 8.07 -5.94 -3.52
C PRO A 233 6.68 -6.54 -3.76
N ASP A 234 6.53 -7.39 -4.74
CA ASP A 234 5.28 -8.03 -5.12
C ASP A 234 5.47 -9.48 -5.58
N TYR A 235 4.39 -10.26 -5.54
CA TYR A 235 4.40 -11.67 -5.94
C TYR A 235 4.72 -11.87 -7.41
N LYS A 236 4.27 -10.97 -8.30
CA LYS A 236 4.49 -11.09 -9.75
C LYS A 236 5.97 -10.97 -10.09
N THR A 237 6.65 -10.00 -9.49
CA THR A 237 8.11 -9.83 -9.63
C THR A 237 8.87 -11.03 -9.05
N ALA A 238 8.48 -11.50 -7.86
CA ALA A 238 9.09 -12.67 -7.23
C ALA A 238 8.95 -13.94 -8.10
N GLU A 239 7.76 -14.23 -8.61
CA GLU A 239 7.47 -15.38 -9.48
C GLU A 239 8.23 -15.29 -10.81
N ARG A 240 8.31 -14.12 -11.41
CA ARG A 240 9.05 -13.91 -12.65
C ARG A 240 10.55 -14.20 -12.48
N ILE A 241 11.16 -13.69 -11.41
CA ILE A 241 12.57 -13.91 -11.11
C ILE A 241 12.82 -15.37 -10.77
N LEU A 242 11.99 -15.98 -9.93
CA LEU A 242 12.05 -17.40 -9.60
C LEU A 242 11.98 -18.26 -10.86
N GLY A 243 10.99 -18.02 -11.72
CA GLY A 243 10.82 -18.78 -12.95
C GLY A 243 12.01 -18.67 -13.91
N ASN A 244 12.60 -17.48 -14.03
CA ASN A 244 13.79 -17.25 -14.85
C ASN A 244 15.03 -17.97 -14.28
N ALA A 245 15.24 -17.89 -12.97
CA ALA A 245 16.36 -18.55 -12.29
C ALA A 245 16.24 -20.08 -12.43
N LEU A 246 15.08 -20.66 -12.18
CA LEU A 246 14.84 -22.10 -12.32
C LEU A 246 15.05 -22.58 -13.75
N LYS A 247 14.52 -21.87 -14.77
CA LYS A 247 14.72 -22.22 -16.20
C LYS A 247 16.21 -22.24 -16.57
N LYS A 248 17.00 -21.28 -16.09
CA LYS A 248 18.47 -21.25 -16.34
C LYS A 248 19.16 -22.40 -15.62
N ALA A 249 18.80 -22.63 -14.35
CA ALA A 249 19.33 -23.71 -13.54
C ALA A 249 19.04 -25.10 -14.14
N GLU A 250 17.81 -25.35 -14.63
CA GLU A 250 17.43 -26.60 -15.30
C GLU A 250 18.26 -26.85 -16.57
N LYS A 251 18.49 -25.80 -17.39
CA LYS A 251 19.34 -25.92 -18.58
C LYS A 251 20.79 -26.29 -18.22
N LEU A 252 21.34 -25.67 -17.16
CA LEU A 252 22.69 -25.95 -16.70
C LEU A 252 22.79 -27.35 -16.06
N ALA A 253 21.82 -27.70 -15.19
CA ALA A 253 21.72 -28.98 -14.54
C ALA A 253 21.70 -30.13 -15.56
N LYS A 254 20.90 -29.99 -16.63
CA LYS A 254 20.85 -30.96 -17.74
C LYS A 254 22.21 -31.14 -18.42
N LYS A 255 22.96 -30.06 -18.65
CA LYS A 255 24.31 -30.14 -19.23
C LYS A 255 25.30 -30.85 -18.30
N LEU A 256 25.20 -30.62 -17.01
CA LEU A 256 26.09 -31.17 -15.99
C LEU A 256 25.67 -32.58 -15.53
N GLY A 257 24.48 -33.04 -15.90
CA GLY A 257 23.92 -34.32 -15.45
C GLY A 257 23.49 -34.29 -13.98
N VAL A 258 22.98 -33.16 -13.54
CA VAL A 258 22.36 -32.96 -12.21
C VAL A 258 20.85 -33.04 -12.35
N GLU A 259 20.22 -33.84 -11.52
CA GLU A 259 18.76 -33.88 -11.38
C GLU A 259 18.32 -32.70 -10.52
N ILE A 260 17.33 -31.94 -10.98
CA ILE A 260 16.81 -30.76 -10.29
C ILE A 260 15.29 -30.85 -10.20
N SER A 261 14.73 -30.61 -9.03
CA SER A 261 13.29 -30.41 -8.84
C SER A 261 13.05 -29.28 -7.83
N PHE A 262 11.96 -28.54 -8.01
CA PHE A 262 11.56 -27.46 -7.12
C PHE A 262 10.10 -27.64 -6.69
N GLU A 263 9.88 -27.60 -5.37
CA GLU A 263 8.55 -27.65 -4.78
C GLU A 263 8.33 -26.41 -3.92
N ARG A 264 7.21 -25.71 -4.19
CA ARG A 264 6.84 -24.54 -3.40
C ARG A 264 6.31 -24.97 -2.04
N GLU A 265 6.78 -24.34 -0.98
CA GLU A 265 6.24 -24.51 0.36
C GLU A 265 4.81 -23.93 0.40
N LYS A 266 3.83 -24.79 0.63
CA LYS A 266 2.42 -24.36 0.82
C LYS A 266 2.33 -23.66 2.18
N ARG A 267 1.72 -22.47 2.20
CA ARG A 267 1.36 -21.77 3.45
C ARG A 267 0.27 -22.51 4.19
#